data_d63884b63434c413eb8fb5ef05ada336
#
_entry.id   d63884b63434c413eb8fb5ef05ada336
#
_cell.length_a   1.000
_cell.length_b   1.000
_cell.length_c   1.000
_cell.angle_alpha   90.00
_cell.angle_beta   90.00
_cell.angle_gamma   90.00
#
_symmetry.space_group_name_H-M   'P 1'
#
loop_
_entity.id
_entity.type
_entity.pdbx_description
1 polymer ?
#
loop_
_entity_poly.entity_id
_entity_poly.type
_entity_poly.pdbx_seq_one_letter_code
_entity_poly.pdbx_strand_id
1 'polypeptide(L)'
;MAPRIDDLECAATTLLGFLDASGETDSACAPVWAMFDNEEVGSSSRMGAASCYLRDVLDRILEAVPHSAQASHRAMANSFMLSADNAHATHPNFPQKSD
;
A
#
# COMPACT_ATOMS: atom_id res chain seq x y z
N MET A 1 -1.27 24.59 10.41
CA MET A 1 -1.97 23.32 10.66
C MET A 1 -2.53 22.83 9.32
N ALA A 2 -2.23 21.62 8.94
CA ALA A 2 -2.83 20.96 7.79
C ALA A 2 -3.73 19.83 8.30
N PRO A 3 -5.00 19.75 7.89
CA PRO A 3 -5.88 18.65 8.25
C PRO A 3 -5.49 17.40 7.46
N ARG A 4 -5.76 16.23 7.99
CA ARG A 4 -5.59 14.92 7.33
C ARG A 4 -4.15 14.63 6.89
N ILE A 5 -3.16 15.06 7.67
CA ILE A 5 -1.76 14.69 7.45
C ILE A 5 -1.63 13.18 7.55
N ASP A 6 -2.28 12.63 8.52
CA ASP A 6 -2.56 11.22 8.66
C ASP A 6 -3.80 10.84 7.82
N ASP A 7 -3.69 10.08 6.73
CA ASP A 7 -2.42 9.55 6.19
C ASP A 7 -2.11 10.09 4.78
N LEU A 8 -2.56 11.31 4.46
CA LEU A 8 -2.31 11.91 3.15
C LEU A 8 -0.82 12.18 2.88
N GLU A 9 -0.02 12.36 3.92
CA GLU A 9 1.42 12.55 3.76
C GLU A 9 2.09 11.29 3.24
N CYS A 10 1.84 10.14 3.88
CA CYS A 10 2.39 8.87 3.40
C CYS A 10 1.80 8.46 2.06
N ALA A 11 0.51 8.68 1.83
CA ALA A 11 -0.13 8.41 0.55
C ALA A 11 0.52 9.23 -0.59
N ALA A 12 0.74 10.54 -0.37
CA ALA A 12 1.35 11.40 -1.38
C ALA A 12 2.82 11.08 -1.61
N THR A 13 3.61 10.89 -0.56
CA THR A 13 5.05 10.61 -0.67
C THR A 13 5.33 9.26 -1.30
N THR A 14 4.58 8.24 -0.94
CA THR A 14 4.71 6.91 -1.55
C THR A 14 4.26 6.89 -3.00
N LEU A 15 3.20 7.64 -3.36
CA LEU A 15 2.79 7.79 -4.75
C LEU A 15 3.87 8.48 -5.59
N LEU A 16 4.46 9.56 -5.08
CA LEU A 16 5.53 10.26 -5.79
C LEU A 16 6.75 9.34 -5.99
N GLY A 17 7.16 8.61 -4.95
CA GLY A 17 8.23 7.62 -5.06
C GLY A 17 7.92 6.50 -6.05
N PHE A 18 6.69 6.02 -6.08
CA PHE A 18 6.24 5.03 -7.08
C PHE A 18 6.32 5.57 -8.51
N LEU A 19 5.87 6.80 -8.74
CA LEU A 19 5.90 7.44 -10.07
C LEU A 19 7.34 7.67 -10.53
N ASP A 20 8.22 8.11 -9.64
CA ASP A 20 9.63 8.33 -9.93
C ASP A 20 10.33 7.01 -10.29
N ALA A 21 10.12 5.97 -9.50
CA ALA A 21 10.71 4.64 -9.73
C ALA A 21 10.10 3.90 -10.92
N SER A 22 8.87 4.19 -11.33
CA SER A 22 8.17 3.46 -12.39
C SER A 22 8.82 3.56 -13.77
N GLY A 23 9.65 4.59 -13.99
CA GLY A 23 10.41 4.80 -15.22
C GLY A 23 11.70 3.97 -15.30
N GLU A 24 12.17 3.42 -14.19
CA GLU A 24 13.46 2.70 -14.08
C GLU A 24 13.30 1.19 -13.82
N THR A 25 12.09 0.68 -13.95
CA THR A 25 11.80 -0.72 -13.60
C THR A 25 12.55 -1.69 -14.51
N ASP A 26 13.34 -2.56 -13.89
CA ASP A 26 13.78 -3.81 -14.51
C ASP A 26 12.55 -4.63 -14.91
N SER A 27 12.59 -5.24 -16.09
CA SER A 27 11.52 -6.09 -16.61
C SER A 27 11.16 -7.29 -15.71
N ALA A 28 11.95 -7.57 -14.69
CA ALA A 28 11.74 -8.64 -13.72
C ALA A 28 10.79 -8.24 -12.56
N CYS A 29 10.50 -6.95 -12.37
CA CYS A 29 9.69 -6.44 -11.28
C CYS A 29 8.46 -5.69 -11.80
N ALA A 30 7.33 -5.90 -11.15
CA ALA A 30 6.11 -5.14 -11.39
C ALA A 30 5.77 -4.33 -10.13
N PRO A 31 6.12 -3.04 -10.09
CA PRO A 31 5.78 -2.21 -8.95
C PRO A 31 4.26 -1.98 -8.88
N VAL A 32 3.72 -2.06 -7.70
CA VAL A 32 2.30 -1.81 -7.43
C VAL A 32 2.20 -0.80 -6.29
N TRP A 33 1.43 0.25 -6.51
CA TRP A 33 1.05 1.17 -5.45
C TRP A 33 -0.42 0.99 -5.15
N ALA A 34 -0.77 0.83 -3.88
CA ALA A 34 -2.14 0.66 -3.43
C ALA A 34 -2.43 1.62 -2.27
N MET A 35 -3.56 2.31 -2.35
CA MET A 35 -4.10 3.14 -1.28
C MET A 35 -5.45 2.55 -0.87
N PHE A 36 -5.59 2.26 0.41
CA PHE A 36 -6.81 1.69 0.97
C PHE A 36 -7.65 2.76 1.65
N ASP A 37 -8.93 2.58 1.60
CA ASP A 37 -9.90 3.39 2.35
C ASP A 37 -10.27 2.68 3.66
N ASN A 38 -11.00 3.39 4.53
CA ASN A 38 -11.55 2.87 5.77
C ASN A 38 -10.52 2.47 6.85
N GLU A 39 -9.35 3.08 6.88
CA GLU A 39 -8.37 2.81 7.92
C GLU A 39 -8.97 3.04 9.32
N GLU A 40 -9.55 4.20 9.56
CA GLU A 40 -10.18 4.60 10.83
C GLU A 40 -11.45 3.78 11.17
N VAL A 41 -12.16 3.30 10.15
CA VAL A 41 -13.32 2.41 10.33
C VAL A 41 -12.89 0.99 10.61
N GLY A 42 -11.72 0.61 10.11
CA GLY A 42 -11.07 -0.67 10.33
C GLY A 42 -10.59 -1.35 9.04
N SER A 43 -9.35 -1.80 9.07
CA SER A 43 -8.70 -2.47 7.94
C SER A 43 -9.38 -3.76 7.52
N SER A 44 -10.14 -4.42 8.40
CA SER A 44 -10.93 -5.62 8.09
C SER A 44 -12.28 -5.32 7.43
N SER A 45 -12.59 -4.05 7.18
CA SER A 45 -13.73 -3.69 6.34
C SER A 45 -13.56 -4.19 4.90
N ARG A 46 -14.63 -4.18 4.12
CA ARG A 46 -14.63 -4.69 2.74
C ARG A 46 -13.57 -4.05 1.83
N MET A 47 -13.23 -2.78 2.08
CA MET A 47 -12.31 -1.98 1.25
C MET A 47 -10.98 -1.72 1.97
N GLY A 48 -10.81 -2.21 3.20
CA GLY A 48 -9.62 -1.97 4.00
C GLY A 48 -8.43 -2.83 3.62
N ALA A 49 -7.29 -2.54 4.20
CA ALA A 49 -6.01 -3.18 3.89
C ALA A 49 -5.99 -4.70 4.19
N ALA A 50 -6.76 -5.18 5.17
CA ALA A 50 -6.86 -6.60 5.51
C ALA A 50 -7.97 -7.34 4.75
N SER A 51 -8.64 -6.67 3.80
CA SER A 51 -9.66 -7.30 2.95
C SER A 51 -9.04 -8.12 1.82
N CYS A 52 -9.88 -8.86 1.10
CA CYS A 52 -9.48 -9.54 -0.13
C CYS A 52 -9.34 -8.59 -1.33
N TYR A 53 -9.65 -7.28 -1.17
CA TYR A 53 -9.76 -6.35 -2.29
C TYR A 53 -8.51 -6.28 -3.17
N LEU A 54 -7.33 -6.08 -2.58
CA LEU A 54 -6.08 -6.02 -3.34
C LEU A 54 -5.82 -7.33 -4.07
N ARG A 55 -6.03 -8.45 -3.39
CA ARG A 55 -5.84 -9.76 -3.99
C ARG A 55 -6.76 -9.98 -5.18
N ASP A 56 -8.04 -9.67 -5.03
CA ASP A 56 -9.04 -9.83 -6.09
C ASP A 56 -8.69 -8.96 -7.31
N VAL A 57 -8.17 -7.75 -7.10
CA VAL A 57 -7.70 -6.87 -8.18
C VAL A 57 -6.49 -7.47 -8.89
N LEU A 58 -5.49 -7.95 -8.14
CA LEU A 58 -4.28 -8.55 -8.71
C LEU A 58 -4.61 -9.84 -9.48
N ASP A 59 -5.48 -10.70 -8.95
CA ASP A 59 -5.91 -11.91 -9.61
C ASP A 59 -6.60 -11.59 -10.95
N ARG A 60 -7.47 -10.58 -10.99
CA ARG A 60 -8.12 -10.13 -12.23
C ARG A 60 -7.14 -9.52 -13.25
N ILE A 61 -6.12 -8.81 -12.80
CA ILE A 61 -5.05 -8.32 -13.68
C ILE A 61 -4.27 -9.50 -14.27
N LEU A 62 -3.93 -10.47 -13.44
CA LEU A 62 -3.21 -11.66 -13.87
C LEU A 62 -4.04 -12.50 -14.87
N GLU A 63 -5.35 -12.62 -14.70
CA GLU A 63 -6.22 -13.30 -15.65
C GLU A 63 -6.17 -12.67 -17.06
N ALA A 64 -5.93 -11.36 -17.15
CA ALA A 64 -5.84 -10.66 -18.43
C ALA A 64 -4.47 -10.82 -19.11
N VAL A 65 -3.47 -11.36 -18.42
CA VAL A 65 -2.10 -11.53 -18.94
C VAL A 65 -1.81 -13.03 -19.11
N PRO A 66 -1.31 -13.46 -20.28
CA PRO A 66 -0.94 -14.87 -20.48
C PRO A 66 0.13 -15.32 -19.50
N HIS A 67 -0.23 -16.19 -18.57
CA HIS A 67 0.70 -16.73 -17.56
C HIS A 67 0.26 -18.13 -17.12
N SER A 68 1.15 -18.85 -16.43
CA SER A 68 0.79 -20.08 -15.74
C SER A 68 0.47 -19.80 -14.27
N ALA A 69 -0.42 -20.58 -13.67
CA ALA A 69 -0.71 -20.51 -12.23
C ALA A 69 0.57 -20.61 -11.38
N GLN A 70 1.55 -21.39 -11.83
CA GLN A 70 2.85 -21.52 -11.18
C GLN A 70 3.66 -20.19 -11.22
N ALA A 71 3.54 -19.42 -12.30
CA ALA A 71 4.23 -18.14 -12.42
C ALA A 71 3.66 -17.10 -11.46
N SER A 72 2.34 -17.00 -11.32
CA SER A 72 1.70 -16.10 -10.35
C SER A 72 2.06 -16.45 -8.90
N HIS A 73 2.07 -17.74 -8.54
CA HIS A 73 2.50 -18.15 -7.19
C HIS A 73 3.96 -17.79 -6.91
N ARG A 74 4.86 -17.97 -7.88
CA ARG A 74 6.26 -17.54 -7.72
C ARG A 74 6.41 -16.04 -7.61
N ALA A 75 5.66 -15.27 -8.40
CA ALA A 75 5.67 -13.81 -8.33
C ALA A 75 5.25 -13.33 -6.94
N MET A 76 4.16 -13.86 -6.41
CA MET A 76 3.68 -13.53 -5.07
C MET A 76 4.69 -13.92 -3.98
N ALA A 77 5.31 -15.11 -4.08
CA ALA A 77 6.30 -15.57 -3.10
C ALA A 77 7.60 -14.74 -3.12
N ASN A 78 7.94 -14.14 -4.26
CA ASN A 78 9.12 -13.27 -4.40
C ASN A 78 8.80 -11.78 -4.22
N SER A 79 7.55 -11.43 -3.97
CA SER A 79 7.13 -10.05 -3.73
C SER A 79 7.37 -9.67 -2.27
N PHE A 80 7.57 -8.39 -2.05
CA PHE A 80 7.52 -7.80 -0.71
C PHE A 80 6.57 -6.61 -0.72
N MET A 81 6.09 -6.22 0.44
CA MET A 81 5.23 -5.08 0.62
C MET A 81 5.85 -4.12 1.62
N LEU A 82 5.84 -2.84 1.27
CA LEU A 82 6.13 -1.75 2.19
C LEU A 82 4.80 -1.12 2.60
N SER A 83 4.53 -1.10 3.89
CA SER A 83 3.40 -0.37 4.46
C SER A 83 3.90 0.98 4.98
N ALA A 84 3.17 2.03 4.70
CA ALA A 84 3.47 3.38 5.15
C ALA A 84 2.23 3.97 5.80
N ASP A 85 2.41 4.49 7.00
CA ASP A 85 1.38 5.10 7.83
C ASP A 85 2.03 6.10 8.79
N ASN A 86 1.29 7.14 9.21
CA ASN A 86 1.84 8.16 10.08
C ASN A 86 1.75 7.74 11.56
N ALA A 87 2.83 7.93 12.29
CA ALA A 87 2.81 7.77 13.73
C ALA A 87 2.27 9.04 14.43
N HIS A 88 1.86 8.89 15.69
CA HIS A 88 1.42 10.00 16.51
C HIS A 88 2.54 11.01 16.74
N ALA A 89 2.24 12.28 16.52
CA ALA A 89 3.12 13.37 16.95
C ALA A 89 3.03 13.59 18.45
N THR A 90 4.06 14.24 19.01
CA THR A 90 4.07 14.62 20.42
C THR A 90 2.93 15.59 20.73
N HIS A 91 2.05 15.20 21.64
CA HIS A 91 0.96 16.07 22.09
C HIS A 91 1.47 17.03 23.17
N PRO A 92 1.32 18.36 22.99
CA PRO A 92 1.92 19.35 23.92
C PRO A 92 1.46 19.16 25.38
N ASN A 93 0.22 18.76 25.62
CA ASN A 93 -0.32 18.57 26.96
C ASN A 93 -0.13 17.15 27.53
N PHE A 94 0.31 16.20 26.69
CA PHE A 94 0.46 14.79 27.06
C PHE A 94 1.72 14.19 26.44
N PRO A 95 2.91 14.81 26.62
CA PRO A 95 4.13 14.36 25.97
C PRO A 95 4.52 12.92 26.34
N GLN A 96 4.10 12.46 27.52
CA GLN A 96 4.35 11.10 28.00
C GLN A 96 3.54 10.00 27.27
N LYS A 97 2.63 10.38 26.40
CA LYS A 97 1.85 9.44 25.57
C LYS A 97 2.41 9.28 24.16
N SER A 98 3.44 10.01 23.83
CA SER A 98 4.13 9.96 22.54
C SER A 98 5.50 9.36 22.77
N ASP A 99 5.76 8.18 22.28
CA ASP A 99 7.08 7.55 22.28
C ASP A 99 7.82 7.84 20.97
#